data_9ed5f63f0c837f5bba75ebd1fb1ffc37
#
_entry.id   9ed5f63f0c837f5bba75ebd1fb1ffc37
#
_cell.length_a   1.000
_cell.length_b   1.000
_cell.length_c   1.000
_cell.angle_alpha   90.00
_cell.angle_beta   90.00
_cell.angle_gamma   90.00
#
_symmetry.space_group_name_H-M   'P 1'
#
loop_
_entity.id
_entity.type
_entity.pdbx_description
1 polymer ?
#
loop_
_entity_poly.entity_id
_entity_poly.type
_entity_poly.pdbx_seq_one_letter_code
_entity_poly.pdbx_strand_id
1 'polypeptide(L)'
;MTLNNARAGQHSWTLQAQTRLVATQGDTMWNKNNEHRRPYPAENIPSPVLLTQEESAGLHSDTGDTHSSGRTLVQVRDIAKAFGDNHVLRNISFSASEGEMVALLGANGSGKSTALRIVAGLHKPDQGDITIDTSVGTAMIFQKIHLVPRWSVLDNVCVGGLAHIPFWRSLTTWTFPQFLREEAMGCLERVGLADRAFDRCGSLSGGQQQRVAVARALCQRARVVLADEPTSALDPTAAHQVMGLLRDISIEANIACIAVVHQPELALEYCDTIIGIKEGLVAFDLPRHACDLDTISSLYTVGNQKSRAIDAPIPFDKDAEVSARDELERNRTAFGQLEGRQ
;
A
#
# COMPACT_ATOMS: atom_id res chain seq x y z
N MET A 1 -35.21 -40.45 21.49
CA MET A 1 -35.61 -39.03 21.50
C MET A 1 -34.92 -38.37 22.65
N THR A 2 -34.37 -37.17 22.45
CA THR A 2 -33.58 -36.33 23.38
C THR A 2 -32.13 -36.70 23.56
N LEU A 3 -31.28 -36.04 22.76
CA LEU A 3 -29.92 -35.62 23.09
C LEU A 3 -29.34 -34.84 21.86
N ASN A 4 -29.57 -33.55 21.82
CA ASN A 4 -28.76 -32.59 21.03
C ASN A 4 -29.18 -31.16 21.36
N ASN A 5 -28.55 -30.56 22.34
CA ASN A 5 -28.52 -29.10 22.54
C ASN A 5 -27.60 -28.77 23.69
N ALA A 6 -26.29 -28.91 23.49
CA ALA A 6 -25.30 -28.44 24.46
C ALA A 6 -23.89 -28.21 23.83
N ARG A 7 -23.82 -27.52 22.72
CA ARG A 7 -22.48 -27.15 22.14
C ARG A 7 -22.36 -25.74 21.56
N ALA A 8 -23.36 -24.89 21.69
CA ALA A 8 -23.32 -23.52 21.13
C ALA A 8 -22.93 -22.42 22.14
N GLY A 9 -22.65 -22.75 23.39
CA GLY A 9 -22.44 -21.75 24.48
C GLY A 9 -21.00 -21.54 24.92
N GLN A 10 -20.02 -22.30 24.45
CA GLN A 10 -18.66 -22.24 25.03
C GLN A 10 -17.64 -21.40 24.25
N HIS A 11 -17.94 -20.96 23.04
CA HIS A 11 -16.99 -20.12 22.26
C HIS A 11 -17.12 -18.61 22.46
N SER A 12 -18.18 -18.14 23.10
CA SER A 12 -18.41 -16.71 23.33
C SER A 12 -17.68 -16.14 24.55
N TRP A 13 -17.33 -16.97 25.54
CA TRP A 13 -16.72 -16.53 26.79
C TRP A 13 -15.19 -16.43 26.76
N THR A 14 -14.54 -17.10 25.85
CA THR A 14 -13.07 -17.10 25.71
C THR A 14 -12.54 -15.84 25.05
N LEU A 15 -13.28 -15.20 24.13
CA LEU A 15 -12.86 -13.94 23.50
C LEU A 15 -12.95 -12.74 24.44
N GLN A 16 -13.96 -12.68 25.32
CA GLN A 16 -14.09 -11.56 26.28
C GLN A 16 -13.11 -11.62 27.44
N ALA A 17 -12.62 -12.81 27.80
CA ALA A 17 -11.61 -12.95 28.86
C ALA A 17 -10.20 -12.58 28.38
N GLN A 18 -9.87 -12.84 27.12
CA GLN A 18 -8.56 -12.46 26.55
C GLN A 18 -8.44 -10.96 26.31
N THR A 19 -9.51 -10.28 25.92
CA THR A 19 -9.50 -8.81 25.73
C THR A 19 -9.32 -8.05 27.06
N ARG A 20 -9.75 -8.60 28.19
CA ARG A 20 -9.54 -8.00 29.51
C ARG A 20 -8.15 -8.24 30.10
N LEU A 21 -7.45 -9.33 29.71
CA LEU A 21 -6.11 -9.62 30.22
C LEU A 21 -5.02 -8.78 29.54
N VAL A 22 -5.22 -8.42 28.27
CA VAL A 22 -4.29 -7.56 27.52
C VAL A 22 -4.36 -6.11 27.97
N ALA A 23 -5.55 -5.61 28.34
CA ALA A 23 -5.72 -4.26 28.85
C ALA A 23 -5.06 -4.03 30.23
N THR A 24 -4.91 -5.06 31.07
CA THR A 24 -4.31 -4.93 32.41
C THR A 24 -2.80 -5.11 32.45
N GLN A 25 -2.17 -5.69 31.43
CA GLN A 25 -0.70 -5.80 31.35
C GLN A 25 -0.03 -4.63 30.62
N GLY A 26 -0.74 -3.92 29.73
CA GLY A 26 -0.25 -2.72 29.06
C GLY A 26 -0.06 -1.53 30.00
N ASP A 27 -0.93 -1.38 30.99
CA ASP A 27 -0.91 -0.26 31.93
C ASP A 27 0.24 -0.31 32.95
N THR A 28 0.82 -1.46 33.23
CA THR A 28 1.90 -1.60 34.25
C THR A 28 3.30 -1.32 33.69
N MET A 29 3.56 -1.40 32.40
CA MET A 29 4.86 -1.05 31.82
C MET A 29 4.98 0.43 31.44
N TRP A 30 3.87 1.12 31.22
CA TRP A 30 3.85 2.51 30.76
C TRP A 30 3.96 3.54 31.91
N ASN A 31 3.67 3.14 33.14
CA ASN A 31 3.52 4.06 34.27
C ASN A 31 4.81 4.36 35.06
N LYS A 32 5.98 3.82 34.68
CA LYS A 32 7.22 4.03 35.45
C LYS A 32 8.04 5.26 35.09
N ASN A 33 7.74 5.97 33.97
CA ASN A 33 8.55 7.11 33.52
C ASN A 33 7.80 8.41 33.26
N ASN A 34 6.53 8.57 33.66
CA ASN A 34 5.77 9.78 33.28
C ASN A 34 4.83 10.31 34.40
N GLU A 35 5.36 10.54 35.62
CA GLU A 35 4.56 11.07 36.73
C GLU A 35 4.18 12.56 36.64
N HIS A 36 4.42 13.26 35.53
CA HIS A 36 4.17 14.71 35.42
C HIS A 36 3.26 15.16 34.30
N ARG A 37 2.37 14.33 33.71
CA ARG A 37 1.39 14.82 32.75
C ARG A 37 -0.02 14.35 33.07
N ARG A 38 -0.92 15.33 33.31
CA ARG A 38 -2.36 15.11 33.55
C ARG A 38 -3.00 14.44 32.33
N PRO A 39 -3.92 13.48 32.49
CA PRO A 39 -4.65 12.86 31.39
C PRO A 39 -5.63 13.85 30.76
N TYR A 40 -5.62 13.93 29.44
CA TYR A 40 -6.67 14.60 28.67
C TYR A 40 -7.95 13.75 28.68
N PRO A 41 -9.15 14.37 28.69
CA PRO A 41 -10.42 13.63 28.71
C PRO A 41 -10.63 12.88 27.39
N ALA A 42 -11.14 11.65 27.50
CA ALA A 42 -11.40 10.70 26.42
C ALA A 42 -12.69 11.01 25.61
N GLU A 43 -13.06 12.26 25.47
CA GLU A 43 -14.26 12.68 24.74
C GLU A 43 -13.83 13.34 23.42
N ASN A 44 -13.59 12.58 22.38
CA ASN A 44 -13.61 12.92 20.94
C ASN A 44 -12.66 12.02 20.12
N ILE A 45 -12.79 10.72 20.27
CA ILE A 45 -12.28 9.80 19.25
C ILE A 45 -13.47 9.52 18.34
N PRO A 46 -13.50 9.95 17.07
CA PRO A 46 -14.53 9.49 16.17
C PRO A 46 -14.35 7.99 15.98
N SER A 47 -15.34 7.22 16.43
CA SER A 47 -15.47 5.81 16.11
C SER A 47 -15.36 5.61 14.60
N PRO A 48 -14.79 4.50 14.12
CA PRO A 48 -14.83 4.19 12.69
C PRO A 48 -16.30 4.21 12.28
N VAL A 49 -16.62 5.06 11.31
CA VAL A 49 -17.97 5.22 10.79
C VAL A 49 -18.36 3.91 10.14
N LEU A 50 -19.15 3.11 10.85
CA LEU A 50 -19.95 2.04 10.28
C LEU A 50 -21.05 2.74 9.47
N LEU A 51 -20.84 2.87 8.17
CA LEU A 51 -21.87 3.32 7.26
C LEU A 51 -22.97 2.26 7.23
N THR A 52 -24.12 2.58 7.81
CA THR A 52 -25.35 1.82 7.70
C THR A 52 -25.75 1.78 6.23
N GLN A 53 -26.11 0.57 5.78
CA GLN A 53 -26.70 0.30 4.46
C GLN A 53 -28.10 0.92 4.39
N GLU A 54 -28.20 2.15 3.88
CA GLU A 54 -29.43 2.71 3.32
C GLU A 54 -29.07 3.99 2.56
N GLU A 55 -28.88 3.84 1.25
CA GLU A 55 -29.11 4.84 0.19
C GLU A 55 -28.32 4.46 -1.07
N SER A 56 -28.84 3.52 -1.83
CA SER A 56 -28.50 3.41 -3.25
C SER A 56 -29.64 2.80 -4.04
N ALA A 57 -30.61 3.64 -4.36
CA ALA A 57 -31.58 3.34 -5.42
C ALA A 57 -31.42 4.40 -6.52
N GLY A 58 -30.98 3.95 -7.70
CA GLY A 58 -31.20 4.68 -8.95
C GLY A 58 -29.95 5.23 -9.63
N LEU A 59 -29.32 4.45 -10.49
CA LEU A 59 -29.12 4.75 -11.92
C LEU A 59 -28.50 3.53 -12.62
N HIS A 60 -29.29 2.78 -13.35
CA HIS A 60 -28.80 1.77 -14.29
C HIS A 60 -28.33 2.46 -15.57
N SER A 61 -27.11 2.13 -16.01
CA SER A 61 -26.77 2.03 -17.42
C SER A 61 -25.80 0.86 -17.61
N ASP A 62 -26.33 -0.10 -18.31
CA ASP A 62 -25.86 -1.40 -18.69
C ASP A 62 -24.60 -1.32 -19.58
N THR A 63 -23.50 -1.89 -19.15
CA THR A 63 -22.50 -2.53 -20.00
C THR A 63 -21.88 -3.67 -19.20
N GLY A 64 -22.10 -4.90 -19.70
CA GLY A 64 -21.75 -6.12 -19.00
C GLY A 64 -20.25 -6.29 -18.74
N ASP A 65 -19.90 -6.20 -17.46
CA ASP A 65 -18.62 -6.68 -16.93
C ASP A 65 -18.90 -7.35 -15.58
N THR A 66 -18.71 -8.66 -15.55
CA THR A 66 -18.84 -9.51 -14.37
C THR A 66 -17.57 -9.43 -13.52
N HIS A 67 -17.24 -8.26 -12.97
CA HIS A 67 -16.18 -8.10 -11.99
C HIS A 67 -16.77 -7.59 -10.67
N SER A 68 -16.34 -8.20 -9.59
CA SER A 68 -16.66 -8.00 -8.17
C SER A 68 -17.74 -6.94 -7.86
N SER A 69 -18.71 -7.26 -7.01
CA SER A 69 -19.83 -6.38 -6.60
C SER A 69 -19.41 -5.14 -5.79
N GLY A 70 -18.11 -4.82 -5.70
CA GLY A 70 -17.55 -3.68 -4.98
C GLY A 70 -17.51 -2.41 -5.83
N ARG A 71 -17.51 -1.24 -5.15
CA ARG A 71 -17.31 0.06 -5.79
C ARG A 71 -15.92 0.14 -6.43
N THR A 72 -15.82 0.54 -7.69
CA THR A 72 -14.53 0.76 -8.37
C THR A 72 -13.82 1.96 -7.74
N LEU A 73 -12.59 1.73 -7.25
CA LEU A 73 -11.74 2.79 -6.69
C LEU A 73 -10.70 3.31 -7.67
N VAL A 74 -10.25 2.46 -8.59
CA VAL A 74 -9.26 2.81 -9.61
C VAL A 74 -9.78 2.38 -10.97
N GLN A 75 -9.80 3.30 -11.92
CA GLN A 75 -10.10 3.03 -13.33
C GLN A 75 -8.98 3.60 -14.19
N VAL A 76 -8.30 2.74 -14.92
CA VAL A 76 -7.26 3.09 -15.88
C VAL A 76 -7.81 2.85 -17.29
N ARG A 77 -7.69 3.83 -18.19
CA ARG A 77 -8.22 3.76 -19.56
C ARG A 77 -7.17 4.18 -20.56
N ASP A 78 -6.83 3.27 -21.45
CA ASP A 78 -6.02 3.48 -22.66
C ASP A 78 -4.70 4.23 -22.40
N ILE A 79 -4.06 4.00 -21.24
CA ILE A 79 -2.83 4.70 -20.91
C ILE A 79 -1.69 4.26 -21.82
N ALA A 80 -0.98 5.27 -22.38
CA ALA A 80 0.25 5.09 -23.13
C ALA A 80 1.38 5.91 -22.49
N LYS A 81 2.62 5.39 -22.59
CA LYS A 81 3.82 6.07 -22.08
C LYS A 81 5.05 5.71 -22.89
N ALA A 82 5.77 6.75 -23.33
CA ALA A 82 7.07 6.62 -23.94
C ALA A 82 8.15 7.37 -23.13
N PHE A 83 9.37 6.90 -23.17
CA PHE A 83 10.55 7.58 -22.67
C PHE A 83 11.54 7.71 -23.82
N GLY A 84 11.63 8.91 -24.41
CA GLY A 84 12.29 9.11 -25.69
C GLY A 84 11.62 8.25 -26.78
N ASP A 85 12.41 7.48 -27.50
CA ASP A 85 11.90 6.59 -28.57
C ASP A 85 11.36 5.23 -28.05
N ASN A 86 11.46 4.98 -26.74
CA ASN A 86 11.04 3.72 -26.16
C ASN A 86 9.58 3.79 -25.69
N HIS A 87 8.67 3.15 -26.42
CA HIS A 87 7.27 3.00 -26.05
C HIS A 87 7.10 1.89 -25.01
N VAL A 88 7.02 2.26 -23.73
CA VAL A 88 6.92 1.32 -22.60
C VAL A 88 5.48 0.84 -22.40
N LEU A 89 4.50 1.75 -22.49
CA LEU A 89 3.08 1.41 -22.46
C LEU A 89 2.45 1.92 -23.76
N ARG A 90 1.59 1.09 -24.36
CA ARG A 90 0.97 1.39 -25.65
C ARG A 90 -0.53 1.59 -25.54
N ASN A 91 -1.19 0.75 -24.77
CA ASN A 91 -2.61 0.84 -24.44
C ASN A 91 -2.88 -0.10 -23.25
N ILE A 92 -2.95 0.45 -22.05
CA ILE A 92 -3.23 -0.30 -20.83
C ILE A 92 -4.53 0.20 -20.24
N SER A 93 -5.49 -0.69 -20.09
CA SER A 93 -6.78 -0.44 -19.43
C SER A 93 -7.04 -1.54 -18.42
N PHE A 94 -7.42 -1.16 -17.21
CA PHE A 94 -7.86 -2.07 -16.14
C PHE A 94 -8.56 -1.32 -15.03
N SER A 95 -9.18 -2.04 -14.10
CA SER A 95 -9.83 -1.47 -12.93
C SER A 95 -9.47 -2.24 -11.66
N ALA A 96 -9.71 -1.61 -10.50
CA ALA A 96 -9.65 -2.25 -9.20
C ALA A 96 -10.73 -1.70 -8.29
N SER A 97 -11.41 -2.60 -7.58
CA SER A 97 -12.57 -2.32 -6.74
C SER A 97 -12.24 -2.47 -5.25
N GLU A 98 -13.15 -2.01 -4.39
CA GLU A 98 -13.06 -2.18 -2.94
C GLU A 98 -12.95 -3.66 -2.56
N GLY A 99 -12.01 -3.97 -1.67
CA GLY A 99 -11.76 -5.33 -1.19
C GLY A 99 -11.07 -6.24 -2.21
N GLU A 100 -10.74 -5.74 -3.40
CA GLU A 100 -10.15 -6.50 -4.50
C GLU A 100 -8.62 -6.44 -4.45
N MET A 101 -7.98 -7.58 -4.69
CA MET A 101 -6.53 -7.67 -4.91
C MET A 101 -6.25 -8.07 -6.35
N VAL A 102 -5.62 -7.13 -7.10
CA VAL A 102 -5.29 -7.27 -8.53
C VAL A 102 -3.80 -7.53 -8.69
N ALA A 103 -3.43 -8.59 -9.42
CA ALA A 103 -2.04 -8.86 -9.80
C ALA A 103 -1.72 -8.32 -11.20
N LEU A 104 -0.60 -7.62 -11.33
CA LEU A 104 0.01 -7.29 -12.63
C LEU A 104 1.17 -8.26 -12.89
N LEU A 105 1.02 -9.14 -13.89
CA LEU A 105 2.01 -10.13 -14.31
C LEU A 105 2.63 -9.78 -15.69
N GLY A 106 3.81 -10.32 -15.96
CA GLY A 106 4.48 -10.16 -17.26
C GLY A 106 6.01 -10.20 -17.14
N ALA A 107 6.68 -10.29 -18.25
CA ALA A 107 8.15 -10.31 -18.32
C ALA A 107 8.78 -9.00 -17.80
N ASN A 108 10.07 -9.05 -17.47
CA ASN A 108 10.83 -7.84 -17.11
C ASN A 108 10.81 -6.86 -18.30
N GLY A 109 10.58 -5.59 -18.01
CA GLY A 109 10.47 -4.56 -19.05
C GLY A 109 9.12 -4.50 -19.77
N SER A 110 8.10 -5.31 -19.40
CA SER A 110 6.77 -5.25 -20.02
C SER A 110 5.94 -4.00 -19.67
N GLY A 111 6.41 -3.16 -18.73
CA GLY A 111 5.75 -1.90 -18.35
C GLY A 111 5.00 -1.92 -17.03
N LYS A 112 4.95 -3.03 -16.27
CA LYS A 112 4.19 -3.19 -15.02
C LYS A 112 4.46 -2.09 -13.99
N SER A 113 5.72 -1.91 -13.60
CA SER A 113 6.10 -0.86 -12.62
C SER A 113 5.85 0.56 -13.15
N THR A 114 5.96 0.76 -14.47
CA THR A 114 5.61 2.04 -15.10
C THR A 114 4.12 2.31 -15.00
N ALA A 115 3.28 1.33 -15.32
CA ALA A 115 1.83 1.44 -15.16
C ALA A 115 1.46 1.75 -13.70
N LEU A 116 2.04 1.02 -12.73
CA LEU A 116 1.81 1.24 -11.32
C LEU A 116 2.23 2.65 -10.85
N ARG A 117 3.38 3.16 -11.32
CA ARG A 117 3.86 4.52 -11.00
C ARG A 117 3.00 5.61 -11.63
N ILE A 118 2.41 5.35 -12.78
CA ILE A 118 1.45 6.27 -13.40
C ILE A 118 0.16 6.31 -12.58
N VAL A 119 -0.36 5.16 -12.12
CA VAL A 119 -1.51 5.11 -11.19
C VAL A 119 -1.18 5.83 -9.88
N ALA A 120 0.06 5.70 -9.36
CA ALA A 120 0.51 6.43 -8.17
C ALA A 120 0.64 7.95 -8.37
N GLY A 121 0.46 8.47 -9.60
CA GLY A 121 0.68 9.88 -9.92
C GLY A 121 2.15 10.30 -9.99
N LEU A 122 3.10 9.34 -9.93
CA LEU A 122 4.54 9.60 -9.98
C LEU A 122 5.03 9.88 -11.42
N HIS A 123 4.30 9.41 -12.41
CA HIS A 123 4.53 9.71 -13.81
C HIS A 123 3.21 10.11 -14.47
N LYS A 124 3.28 11.11 -15.36
CA LYS A 124 2.12 11.50 -16.18
C LYS A 124 2.06 10.58 -17.40
N PRO A 125 0.90 10.00 -17.76
CA PRO A 125 0.74 9.30 -19.02
C PRO A 125 0.83 10.28 -20.19
N ASP A 126 1.23 9.81 -21.37
CA ASP A 126 1.25 10.62 -22.59
C ASP A 126 -0.12 10.61 -23.27
N GLN A 127 -0.89 9.51 -23.09
CA GLN A 127 -2.27 9.37 -23.56
C GLN A 127 -3.07 8.55 -22.54
N GLY A 128 -4.41 8.67 -22.62
CA GLY A 128 -5.34 7.99 -21.76
C GLY A 128 -5.57 8.70 -20.45
N ASP A 129 -6.46 8.15 -19.62
CA ASP A 129 -6.94 8.75 -18.37
C ASP A 129 -6.89 7.76 -17.21
N ILE A 130 -6.68 8.31 -16.02
CA ILE A 130 -6.76 7.57 -14.76
C ILE A 130 -7.76 8.29 -13.87
N THR A 131 -8.74 7.53 -13.43
CA THR A 131 -9.68 8.00 -12.42
C THR A 131 -9.44 7.20 -11.14
N ILE A 132 -9.08 7.90 -10.08
CA ILE A 132 -9.04 7.37 -8.72
C ILE A 132 -10.12 8.09 -7.95
N ASP A 133 -10.88 7.38 -7.14
CA ASP A 133 -11.84 8.02 -6.26
C ASP A 133 -11.14 9.06 -5.39
N THR A 134 -11.42 10.34 -5.62
CA THR A 134 -10.74 11.47 -4.97
C THR A 134 -10.99 11.54 -3.47
N SER A 135 -11.99 10.81 -2.96
CA SER A 135 -12.28 10.72 -1.53
C SER A 135 -11.32 9.81 -0.78
N VAL A 136 -10.49 9.03 -1.51
CA VAL A 136 -9.58 8.03 -0.95
C VAL A 136 -8.13 8.36 -1.29
N GLY A 137 -7.23 8.17 -0.32
CA GLY A 137 -5.79 8.31 -0.55
C GLY A 137 -5.22 7.11 -1.30
N THR A 138 -4.04 7.31 -1.90
CA THR A 138 -3.24 6.26 -2.53
C THR A 138 -1.93 6.09 -1.78
N ALA A 139 -1.60 4.86 -1.37
CA ALA A 139 -0.32 4.51 -0.77
C ALA A 139 0.50 3.64 -1.71
N MET A 140 1.82 3.80 -1.71
CA MET A 140 2.72 2.98 -2.52
C MET A 140 3.75 2.26 -1.66
N ILE A 141 3.85 0.95 -1.88
CA ILE A 141 4.88 0.07 -1.34
C ILE A 141 5.88 -0.18 -2.48
N PHE A 142 7.09 0.33 -2.33
CA PHE A 142 8.14 0.21 -3.34
C PHE A 142 8.91 -1.09 -3.19
N GLN A 143 9.46 -1.62 -4.28
CA GLN A 143 10.38 -2.75 -4.31
C GLN A 143 11.57 -2.53 -3.38
N LYS A 144 12.20 -1.35 -3.43
CA LYS A 144 13.19 -0.93 -2.42
C LYS A 144 12.44 -0.31 -1.25
N ILE A 145 12.51 -0.97 -0.11
CA ILE A 145 11.84 -0.53 1.11
C ILE A 145 12.55 0.74 1.61
N HIS A 146 11.98 1.91 1.35
CA HIS A 146 12.56 3.19 1.77
C HIS A 146 12.22 3.46 3.26
N LEU A 147 12.73 2.63 4.16
CA LEU A 147 12.65 2.84 5.60
C LEU A 147 13.94 3.52 6.08
N VAL A 148 13.83 4.30 7.14
CA VAL A 148 14.99 4.92 7.79
C VAL A 148 15.59 3.92 8.79
N PRO A 149 16.75 3.29 8.51
CA PRO A 149 17.24 2.16 9.31
C PRO A 149 17.57 2.53 10.77
N ARG A 150 17.94 3.79 11.01
CA ARG A 150 18.32 4.29 12.35
C ARG A 150 17.13 4.67 13.23
N TRP A 151 15.95 4.83 12.64
CA TRP A 151 14.72 5.15 13.36
C TRP A 151 14.07 3.89 13.92
N SER A 152 13.20 4.08 14.92
CA SER A 152 12.37 2.99 15.41
C SER A 152 11.39 2.52 14.33
N VAL A 153 10.89 1.30 14.49
CA VAL A 153 9.82 0.75 13.65
C VAL A 153 8.59 1.65 13.72
N LEU A 154 8.20 2.06 14.93
CA LEU A 154 7.07 2.96 15.17
C LEU A 154 7.24 4.30 14.44
N ASP A 155 8.41 4.94 14.53
CA ASP A 155 8.65 6.22 13.85
C ASP A 155 8.58 6.09 12.33
N ASN A 156 9.05 4.96 11.76
CA ASN A 156 8.92 4.68 10.34
C ASN A 156 7.46 4.52 9.90
N VAL A 157 6.60 3.94 10.74
CA VAL A 157 5.17 3.83 10.44
C VAL A 157 4.46 5.17 10.59
N CYS A 158 4.80 5.97 11.62
CA CYS A 158 4.24 7.31 11.81
C CYS A 158 4.44 8.23 10.59
N VAL A 159 5.52 8.04 9.82
CA VAL A 159 5.74 8.80 8.57
C VAL A 159 4.56 8.67 7.59
N GLY A 160 3.88 7.51 7.56
CA GLY A 160 2.68 7.31 6.74
C GLY A 160 1.57 8.32 7.03
N GLY A 161 1.38 8.66 8.30
CA GLY A 161 0.31 9.56 8.73
C GLY A 161 0.67 11.06 8.73
N LEU A 162 1.84 11.46 8.22
CA LEU A 162 2.29 12.86 8.24
C LEU A 162 1.37 13.81 7.47
N ALA A 163 0.68 13.33 6.44
CA ALA A 163 -0.28 14.13 5.69
C ALA A 163 -1.49 14.57 6.55
N HIS A 164 -1.74 13.90 7.68
CA HIS A 164 -2.87 14.16 8.57
C HIS A 164 -2.53 15.07 9.75
N ILE A 165 -1.29 15.59 9.83
CA ILE A 165 -0.85 16.49 10.89
C ILE A 165 -0.32 17.81 10.34
N PRO A 166 -0.39 18.91 11.12
CA PRO A 166 0.19 20.19 10.71
C PRO A 166 1.69 20.08 10.44
N PHE A 167 2.18 20.77 9.41
CA PHE A 167 3.58 20.73 8.94
C PHE A 167 4.61 20.92 10.06
N TRP A 168 4.40 21.88 10.98
CA TRP A 168 5.33 22.15 12.08
C TRP A 168 5.47 20.99 13.08
N ARG A 169 4.50 20.04 13.14
CA ARG A 169 4.58 18.81 13.94
C ARG A 169 5.22 17.64 13.20
N SER A 170 5.45 17.77 11.90
CA SER A 170 6.10 16.73 11.08
C SER A 170 7.63 16.86 11.01
N LEU A 171 8.20 17.93 11.59
CA LEU A 171 9.62 18.25 11.44
C LEU A 171 10.57 17.27 12.15
N THR A 172 10.13 16.64 13.23
CA THR A 172 10.95 15.66 13.97
C THR A 172 10.08 14.55 14.55
N THR A 173 10.64 13.35 14.73
CA THR A 173 9.94 12.22 15.33
C THR A 173 9.47 12.51 16.77
N TRP A 174 10.14 13.41 17.48
CA TRP A 174 9.79 13.80 18.86
C TRP A 174 8.52 14.65 18.94
N THR A 175 8.15 15.30 17.84
CA THR A 175 6.96 16.17 17.75
C THR A 175 5.73 15.40 17.26
N PHE A 176 5.85 14.12 16.91
CA PHE A 176 4.71 13.33 16.46
C PHE A 176 3.63 13.26 17.56
N PRO A 177 2.38 13.63 17.24
CA PRO A 177 1.29 13.61 18.20
C PRO A 177 1.03 12.20 18.75
N GLN A 178 0.50 12.10 19.96
CA GLN A 178 0.20 10.83 20.59
C GLN A 178 -0.78 10.00 19.78
N PHE A 179 -1.85 10.62 19.22
CA PHE A 179 -2.83 9.92 18.41
C PHE A 179 -2.19 9.24 17.19
N LEU A 180 -1.17 9.88 16.56
CA LEU A 180 -0.48 9.29 15.40
C LEU A 180 0.37 8.08 15.83
N ARG A 181 0.98 8.13 17.02
CA ARG A 181 1.74 6.99 17.57
C ARG A 181 0.81 5.83 17.94
N GLU A 182 -0.36 6.11 18.48
CA GLU A 182 -1.39 5.11 18.79
C GLU A 182 -1.92 4.47 17.50
N GLU A 183 -2.22 5.26 16.47
CA GLU A 183 -2.62 4.75 15.16
C GLU A 183 -1.52 3.90 14.51
N ALA A 184 -0.28 4.38 14.53
CA ALA A 184 0.86 3.63 14.02
C ALA A 184 1.08 2.32 14.78
N MET A 185 0.84 2.30 16.10
CA MET A 185 0.87 1.08 16.91
C MET A 185 -0.22 0.10 16.47
N GLY A 186 -1.44 0.55 16.26
CA GLY A 186 -2.52 -0.29 15.72
C GLY A 186 -2.20 -0.86 14.33
N CYS A 187 -1.52 -0.07 13.47
CA CYS A 187 -1.03 -0.59 12.19
C CYS A 187 0.06 -1.67 12.40
N LEU A 188 0.93 -1.51 13.40
CA LEU A 188 1.95 -2.52 13.74
C LEU A 188 1.35 -3.79 14.32
N GLU A 189 0.29 -3.70 15.11
CA GLU A 189 -0.46 -4.86 15.60
C GLU A 189 -1.03 -5.69 14.45
N ARG A 190 -1.62 -5.03 13.45
CA ARG A 190 -2.18 -5.69 12.25
C ARG A 190 -1.13 -6.45 11.44
N VAL A 191 0.10 -5.97 11.40
CA VAL A 191 1.20 -6.65 10.68
C VAL A 191 2.02 -7.58 11.59
N GLY A 192 1.62 -7.75 12.87
CA GLY A 192 2.27 -8.63 13.83
C GLY A 192 3.68 -8.19 14.25
N LEU A 193 3.89 -6.86 14.42
CA LEU A 193 5.17 -6.26 14.80
C LEU A 193 5.06 -5.24 15.95
N ALA A 194 3.97 -5.26 16.73
CA ALA A 194 3.79 -4.34 17.84
C ALA A 194 4.86 -4.51 18.95
N ASP A 195 5.29 -5.75 19.19
CA ASP A 195 6.36 -6.10 20.12
C ASP A 195 7.73 -5.53 19.72
N ARG A 196 7.92 -5.22 18.43
CA ARG A 196 9.16 -4.68 17.86
C ARG A 196 9.06 -3.18 17.56
N ALA A 197 8.00 -2.49 18.01
CA ALA A 197 7.72 -1.09 17.70
C ALA A 197 8.89 -0.14 18.02
N PHE A 198 9.62 -0.41 19.08
CA PHE A 198 10.73 0.43 19.55
C PHE A 198 12.11 -0.05 19.09
N ASP A 199 12.20 -1.17 18.38
CA ASP A 199 13.44 -1.64 17.78
C ASP A 199 13.87 -0.73 16.64
N ARG A 200 15.17 -0.72 16.33
CA ARG A 200 15.67 -0.05 15.14
C ARG A 200 15.24 -0.79 13.89
N CYS A 201 14.68 -0.09 12.93
CA CYS A 201 14.16 -0.71 11.70
C CYS A 201 15.25 -1.49 10.93
N GLY A 202 16.51 -1.03 10.98
CA GLY A 202 17.64 -1.71 10.35
C GLY A 202 18.06 -3.05 10.98
N SER A 203 17.56 -3.40 12.18
CA SER A 203 17.81 -4.69 12.81
C SER A 203 16.80 -5.79 12.43
N LEU A 204 15.76 -5.43 11.70
CA LEU A 204 14.71 -6.34 11.26
C LEU A 204 15.15 -7.17 10.05
N SER A 205 14.59 -8.38 9.90
CA SER A 205 14.71 -9.17 8.66
C SER A 205 14.02 -8.47 7.48
N GLY A 206 14.36 -8.85 6.24
CA GLY A 206 13.74 -8.29 5.04
C GLY A 206 12.21 -8.41 5.04
N GLY A 207 11.67 -9.57 5.42
CA GLY A 207 10.22 -9.78 5.52
C GLY A 207 9.57 -8.91 6.62
N GLN A 208 10.26 -8.71 7.76
CA GLN A 208 9.79 -7.80 8.79
C GLN A 208 9.81 -6.35 8.32
N GLN A 209 10.87 -5.92 7.63
CA GLN A 209 10.93 -4.58 7.03
C GLN A 209 9.81 -4.37 6.00
N GLN A 210 9.49 -5.39 5.19
CA GLN A 210 8.37 -5.32 4.25
C GLN A 210 7.04 -5.15 4.98
N ARG A 211 6.81 -5.88 6.07
CA ARG A 211 5.62 -5.70 6.92
C ARG A 211 5.56 -4.29 7.55
N VAL A 212 6.68 -3.70 7.93
CA VAL A 212 6.73 -2.29 8.35
C VAL A 212 6.31 -1.35 7.23
N ALA A 213 6.73 -1.61 5.97
CA ALA A 213 6.30 -0.80 4.81
C ALA A 213 4.79 -0.92 4.57
N VAL A 214 4.20 -2.11 4.77
CA VAL A 214 2.74 -2.31 4.74
C VAL A 214 2.07 -1.52 5.86
N ALA A 215 2.55 -1.60 7.11
CA ALA A 215 2.02 -0.83 8.23
C ALA A 215 2.08 0.69 7.97
N ARG A 216 3.16 1.17 7.36
CA ARG A 216 3.29 2.58 6.95
C ARG A 216 2.24 2.98 5.91
N ALA A 217 1.96 2.11 4.94
CA ALA A 217 0.92 2.34 3.95
C ALA A 217 -0.48 2.38 4.58
N LEU A 218 -0.75 1.52 5.57
CA LEU A 218 -2.00 1.56 6.35
C LEU A 218 -2.16 2.84 7.14
N CYS A 219 -1.10 3.30 7.81
CA CYS A 219 -1.08 4.54 8.59
C CYS A 219 -1.33 5.78 7.71
N GLN A 220 -1.16 5.67 6.38
CA GLN A 220 -1.52 6.70 5.41
C GLN A 220 -3.05 6.80 5.20
N ARG A 221 -3.85 5.88 5.73
CA ARG A 221 -5.32 5.79 5.57
C ARG A 221 -5.76 5.71 4.11
N ALA A 222 -4.88 5.22 3.24
CA ALA A 222 -5.18 5.06 1.83
C ALA A 222 -6.11 3.86 1.60
N ARG A 223 -7.08 4.02 0.71
CA ARG A 223 -7.96 2.93 0.28
C ARG A 223 -7.53 2.30 -1.04
N VAL A 224 -6.47 2.84 -1.65
CA VAL A 224 -5.78 2.26 -2.79
C VAL A 224 -4.34 1.99 -2.39
N VAL A 225 -3.91 0.74 -2.40
CA VAL A 225 -2.54 0.31 -2.10
C VAL A 225 -1.92 -0.23 -3.38
N LEU A 226 -0.81 0.37 -3.77
CA LEU A 226 -0.01 0.00 -4.93
C LEU A 226 1.27 -0.66 -4.45
N ALA A 227 1.52 -1.93 -4.79
CA ALA A 227 2.69 -2.67 -4.35
C ALA A 227 3.57 -3.06 -5.56
N ASP A 228 4.74 -2.42 -5.68
CA ASP A 228 5.71 -2.69 -6.73
C ASP A 228 6.67 -3.79 -6.24
N GLU A 229 6.44 -5.02 -6.67
CA GLU A 229 7.24 -6.21 -6.32
C GLU A 229 7.44 -6.42 -4.79
N PRO A 230 6.37 -6.49 -4.00
CA PRO A 230 6.47 -6.52 -2.54
C PRO A 230 7.17 -7.77 -1.97
N THR A 231 7.43 -8.77 -2.80
CA THR A 231 8.01 -10.07 -2.39
C THR A 231 9.34 -10.40 -3.06
N SER A 232 9.89 -9.53 -3.94
CA SER A 232 11.03 -9.85 -4.81
C SER A 232 12.34 -10.19 -4.09
N ALA A 233 12.53 -9.74 -2.86
CA ALA A 233 13.75 -9.96 -2.07
C ALA A 233 13.52 -10.85 -0.83
N LEU A 234 12.41 -11.59 -0.81
CA LEU A 234 11.99 -12.40 0.35
C LEU A 234 12.15 -13.90 0.06
N ASP A 235 12.38 -14.66 1.13
CA ASP A 235 12.24 -16.11 1.07
C ASP A 235 10.77 -16.51 0.84
N PRO A 236 10.48 -17.73 0.35
CA PRO A 236 9.12 -18.15 0.03
C PRO A 236 8.14 -17.98 1.19
N THR A 237 8.55 -18.32 2.41
CA THR A 237 7.68 -18.23 3.60
C THR A 237 7.31 -16.76 3.89
N ALA A 238 8.29 -15.86 3.87
CA ALA A 238 8.05 -14.44 4.06
C ALA A 238 7.22 -13.84 2.92
N ALA A 239 7.40 -14.32 1.68
CA ALA A 239 6.60 -13.89 0.53
C ALA A 239 5.11 -14.23 0.71
N HIS A 240 4.79 -15.48 1.11
CA HIS A 240 3.42 -15.88 1.43
C HIS A 240 2.82 -15.06 2.58
N GLN A 241 3.62 -14.79 3.65
CA GLN A 241 3.15 -13.96 4.76
C GLN A 241 2.79 -12.53 4.32
N VAL A 242 3.60 -11.90 3.46
CA VAL A 242 3.34 -10.55 2.97
C VAL A 242 2.13 -10.51 2.04
N MET A 243 2.01 -11.48 1.11
CA MET A 243 0.87 -11.54 0.20
C MET A 243 -0.44 -11.84 0.95
N GLY A 244 -0.42 -12.79 1.90
CA GLY A 244 -1.55 -13.07 2.76
C GLY A 244 -1.99 -11.85 3.57
N LEU A 245 -1.03 -11.14 4.16
CA LEU A 245 -1.29 -9.90 4.90
C LEU A 245 -1.94 -8.82 4.00
N LEU A 246 -1.44 -8.61 2.78
CA LEU A 246 -2.03 -7.65 1.84
C LEU A 246 -3.46 -8.06 1.45
N ARG A 247 -3.69 -9.36 1.28
CA ARG A 247 -5.03 -9.91 1.00
C ARG A 247 -6.00 -9.69 2.16
N ASP A 248 -5.60 -10.04 3.37
CA ASP A 248 -6.43 -9.87 4.57
C ASP A 248 -6.82 -8.41 4.77
N ILE A 249 -5.84 -7.50 4.67
CA ILE A 249 -6.05 -6.06 4.77
C ILE A 249 -6.98 -5.54 3.65
N SER A 250 -6.82 -6.05 2.42
CA SER A 250 -7.68 -5.66 1.29
C SER A 250 -9.15 -5.93 1.61
N ILE A 251 -9.46 -7.12 2.13
CA ILE A 251 -10.81 -7.52 2.50
C ILE A 251 -11.31 -6.75 3.73
N GLU A 252 -10.54 -6.75 4.83
CA GLU A 252 -10.98 -6.21 6.12
C GLU A 252 -11.22 -4.69 6.08
N ALA A 253 -10.37 -3.96 5.35
CA ALA A 253 -10.44 -2.51 5.26
C ALA A 253 -11.10 -2.01 3.97
N ASN A 254 -11.65 -2.89 3.13
CA ASN A 254 -12.21 -2.58 1.81
C ASN A 254 -11.23 -1.76 0.94
N ILE A 255 -9.96 -2.18 0.89
CA ILE A 255 -8.89 -1.52 0.16
C ILE A 255 -8.75 -2.19 -1.21
N ALA A 256 -8.63 -1.40 -2.28
CA ALA A 256 -8.16 -1.89 -3.57
C ALA A 256 -6.63 -2.05 -3.52
N CYS A 257 -6.13 -3.26 -3.69
CA CYS A 257 -4.70 -3.55 -3.72
C CYS A 257 -4.28 -3.94 -5.15
N ILE A 258 -3.35 -3.19 -5.75
CA ILE A 258 -2.78 -3.52 -7.06
C ILE A 258 -1.32 -3.87 -6.85
N ALA A 259 -0.92 -5.12 -7.10
CA ALA A 259 0.41 -5.63 -6.85
C ALA A 259 1.10 -6.09 -8.13
N VAL A 260 2.33 -5.64 -8.39
CA VAL A 260 3.22 -6.26 -9.36
C VAL A 260 3.80 -7.51 -8.72
N VAL A 261 3.54 -8.66 -9.32
CA VAL A 261 3.97 -9.97 -8.80
C VAL A 261 4.80 -10.68 -9.88
N HIS A 262 5.90 -11.34 -9.47
CA HIS A 262 6.75 -12.12 -10.37
C HIS A 262 6.48 -13.62 -10.31
N GLN A 263 5.92 -14.10 -9.20
CA GLN A 263 5.64 -15.51 -8.97
C GLN A 263 4.16 -15.78 -9.29
N PRO A 264 3.87 -16.52 -10.39
CA PRO A 264 2.50 -16.84 -10.79
C PRO A 264 1.69 -17.52 -9.70
N GLU A 265 2.33 -18.37 -8.92
CA GLU A 265 1.70 -19.13 -7.83
C GLU A 265 1.12 -18.21 -6.76
N LEU A 266 1.87 -17.16 -6.37
CA LEU A 266 1.39 -16.17 -5.40
C LEU A 266 0.21 -15.35 -5.96
N ALA A 267 0.23 -15.02 -7.25
CA ALA A 267 -0.88 -14.32 -7.87
C ALA A 267 -2.15 -15.18 -7.88
N LEU A 268 -2.03 -16.45 -8.26
CA LEU A 268 -3.14 -17.41 -8.27
C LEU A 268 -3.66 -17.74 -6.86
N GLU A 269 -2.82 -17.66 -5.82
CA GLU A 269 -3.23 -17.97 -4.46
C GLU A 269 -3.94 -16.79 -3.78
N TYR A 270 -3.43 -15.55 -3.96
CA TYR A 270 -3.85 -14.40 -3.16
C TYR A 270 -4.69 -13.35 -3.90
N CYS A 271 -4.59 -13.25 -5.25
CA CYS A 271 -5.28 -12.20 -5.99
C CYS A 271 -6.63 -12.65 -6.54
N ASP A 272 -7.56 -11.71 -6.69
CA ASP A 272 -8.89 -11.95 -7.27
C ASP A 272 -8.86 -11.87 -8.78
N THR A 273 -8.12 -10.89 -9.30
CA THR A 273 -7.99 -10.58 -10.73
C THR A 273 -6.52 -10.61 -11.13
N ILE A 274 -6.24 -11.18 -12.29
CA ILE A 274 -4.90 -11.34 -12.83
C ILE A 274 -4.82 -10.68 -14.19
N ILE A 275 -3.98 -9.66 -14.31
CA ILE A 275 -3.76 -8.90 -15.53
C ILE A 275 -2.37 -9.21 -16.09
N GLY A 276 -2.35 -9.78 -17.26
CA GLY A 276 -1.12 -10.07 -17.99
C GLY A 276 -0.68 -8.91 -18.87
N ILE A 277 0.53 -8.37 -18.66
CA ILE A 277 1.09 -7.30 -19.49
C ILE A 277 2.25 -7.84 -20.32
N LYS A 278 2.16 -7.67 -21.65
CA LYS A 278 3.17 -8.07 -22.62
C LYS A 278 3.45 -6.93 -23.59
N GLU A 279 4.71 -6.54 -23.69
CA GLU A 279 5.16 -5.49 -24.63
C GLU A 279 4.35 -4.17 -24.55
N GLY A 280 3.97 -3.77 -23.36
CA GLY A 280 3.20 -2.55 -23.11
C GLY A 280 1.71 -2.64 -23.44
N LEU A 281 1.17 -3.83 -23.62
CA LEU A 281 -0.25 -4.09 -23.88
C LEU A 281 -0.81 -5.05 -22.84
N VAL A 282 -2.11 -4.96 -22.56
CA VAL A 282 -2.83 -5.98 -21.77
C VAL A 282 -3.03 -7.20 -22.69
N ALA A 283 -2.41 -8.32 -22.32
CA ALA A 283 -2.54 -9.58 -23.02
C ALA A 283 -3.81 -10.33 -22.60
N PHE A 284 -4.14 -10.23 -21.30
CA PHE A 284 -5.37 -10.73 -20.72
C PHE A 284 -5.70 -10.00 -19.42
N ASP A 285 -6.97 -9.95 -19.07
CA ASP A 285 -7.53 -9.47 -17.81
C ASP A 285 -8.58 -10.50 -17.39
N LEU A 286 -8.25 -11.32 -16.38
CA LEU A 286 -9.03 -12.49 -16.02
C LEU A 286 -9.24 -12.58 -14.51
N PRO A 287 -10.44 -12.99 -14.07
CA PRO A 287 -10.63 -13.39 -12.67
C PRO A 287 -9.79 -14.64 -12.39
N ARG A 288 -9.30 -14.77 -11.15
CA ARG A 288 -8.43 -15.88 -10.72
C ARG A 288 -8.90 -17.26 -11.16
N HIS A 289 -10.21 -17.53 -11.04
CA HIS A 289 -10.79 -18.84 -11.35
C HIS A 289 -10.75 -19.19 -12.86
N ALA A 290 -10.58 -18.20 -13.72
CA ALA A 290 -10.48 -18.35 -15.18
C ALA A 290 -9.01 -18.32 -15.67
N CYS A 291 -8.04 -18.14 -14.75
CA CYS A 291 -6.61 -18.04 -15.08
C CYS A 291 -5.87 -19.27 -14.56
N ASP A 292 -5.04 -19.87 -15.42
CA ASP A 292 -4.18 -21.00 -15.09
C ASP A 292 -2.70 -20.69 -15.37
N LEU A 293 -1.81 -21.59 -14.95
CA LEU A 293 -0.37 -21.43 -15.13
C LEU A 293 0.03 -21.42 -16.61
N ASP A 294 -0.72 -22.11 -17.49
CA ASP A 294 -0.44 -22.13 -18.94
C ASP A 294 -0.75 -20.77 -19.56
N THR A 295 -1.87 -20.16 -19.19
CA THR A 295 -2.23 -18.79 -19.60
C THR A 295 -1.14 -17.80 -19.16
N ILE A 296 -0.70 -17.87 -17.90
CA ILE A 296 0.34 -16.98 -17.37
C ILE A 296 1.68 -17.24 -18.09
N SER A 297 2.04 -18.49 -18.35
CA SER A 297 3.31 -18.83 -19.01
C SER A 297 3.41 -18.24 -20.41
N SER A 298 2.28 -18.01 -21.09
CA SER A 298 2.22 -17.35 -22.42
C SER A 298 2.81 -15.93 -22.41
N LEU A 299 2.81 -15.24 -21.27
CA LEU A 299 3.44 -13.92 -21.11
C LEU A 299 4.96 -13.98 -21.25
N TYR A 300 5.55 -15.09 -20.86
CA TYR A 300 7.01 -15.29 -20.80
C TYR A 300 7.53 -16.00 -22.04
N THR A 301 6.65 -16.51 -22.92
CA THR A 301 7.06 -17.15 -24.17
C THR A 301 7.51 -16.06 -25.15
N VAL A 302 8.80 -15.97 -25.36
CA VAL A 302 9.42 -15.04 -26.29
C VAL A 302 9.13 -15.52 -27.73
N GLY A 303 8.35 -14.77 -28.48
CA GLY A 303 8.45 -14.80 -29.92
C GLY A 303 9.89 -14.45 -30.30
N ASN A 304 10.57 -15.37 -30.95
CA ASN A 304 12.01 -15.45 -31.22
C ASN A 304 12.52 -14.20 -31.98
N GLN A 305 12.79 -13.08 -31.31
CA GLN A 305 13.59 -11.96 -31.85
C GLN A 305 14.29 -11.17 -30.70
N LYS A 306 15.61 -11.39 -30.65
CA LYS A 306 16.67 -10.50 -30.11
C LYS A 306 16.48 -9.92 -28.70
N SER A 307 16.85 -10.71 -27.73
CA SER A 307 17.35 -10.20 -26.44
C SER A 307 18.59 -9.34 -26.68
N ARG A 308 18.41 -8.03 -26.76
CA ARG A 308 19.49 -7.08 -26.41
C ARG A 308 19.35 -6.79 -24.93
N ALA A 309 20.33 -7.27 -24.19
CA ALA A 309 20.56 -6.91 -22.80
C ALA A 309 20.49 -5.38 -22.63
N ILE A 310 19.56 -4.92 -21.81
CA ILE A 310 19.56 -3.58 -21.24
C ILE A 310 19.53 -3.77 -19.72
N ASP A 311 20.65 -4.26 -19.18
CA ASP A 311 21.08 -3.97 -17.81
C ASP A 311 21.85 -2.64 -17.86
N ALA A 312 21.12 -1.55 -18.10
CA ALA A 312 21.66 -0.21 -17.83
C ALA A 312 20.83 0.38 -16.68
N PRO A 313 21.48 0.81 -15.59
CA PRO A 313 20.79 1.58 -14.56
C PRO A 313 20.22 2.82 -15.23
N ILE A 314 18.92 3.09 -14.98
CA ILE A 314 18.24 4.31 -15.43
C ILE A 314 19.12 5.49 -15.00
N PRO A 315 19.56 6.37 -15.90
CA PRO A 315 20.35 7.53 -15.52
C PRO A 315 19.52 8.36 -14.54
N PHE A 316 20.04 8.57 -13.36
CA PHE A 316 19.54 9.56 -12.43
C PHE A 316 19.58 10.90 -13.17
N ASP A 317 18.43 11.53 -13.34
CA ASP A 317 18.33 12.83 -14.01
C ASP A 317 19.04 13.87 -13.12
N LYS A 318 20.31 14.12 -13.43
CA LYS A 318 21.13 15.12 -12.73
C LYS A 318 20.60 16.53 -12.92
N ASP A 319 19.80 16.77 -13.95
CA ASP A 319 19.22 18.08 -14.25
C ASP A 319 18.07 18.43 -13.31
N ALA A 320 17.34 17.41 -12.80
CA ALA A 320 16.33 17.60 -11.76
C ALA A 320 16.94 17.98 -10.40
N GLU A 321 18.12 17.45 -10.05
CA GLU A 321 18.85 17.81 -8.82
C GLU A 321 19.44 19.21 -8.88
N VAL A 322 19.92 19.63 -10.05
CA VAL A 322 20.44 20.98 -10.27
C VAL A 322 19.32 22.01 -10.19
N SER A 323 18.15 21.72 -10.78
CA SER A 323 16.98 22.61 -10.73
C SER A 323 16.46 22.79 -9.29
N ALA A 324 16.41 21.71 -8.49
CA ALA A 324 15.99 21.76 -7.10
C ALA A 324 17.00 22.49 -6.20
N ARG A 325 18.30 22.37 -6.47
CA ARG A 325 19.35 23.13 -5.78
C ARG A 325 19.27 24.63 -6.07
N ASP A 326 19.09 24.99 -7.34
CA ASP A 326 18.97 26.40 -7.76
C ASP A 326 17.71 27.07 -7.23
N GLU A 327 16.64 26.30 -7.00
CA GLU A 327 15.41 26.79 -6.38
C GLU A 327 15.57 26.99 -4.86
N LEU A 328 16.30 26.10 -4.20
CA LEU A 328 16.66 26.21 -2.78
C LEU A 328 17.61 27.40 -2.51
N GLU A 329 18.58 27.65 -3.39
CA GLU A 329 19.47 28.82 -3.26
C GLU A 329 18.75 30.14 -3.53
N ARG A 330 17.84 30.20 -4.50
CA ARG A 330 16.98 31.37 -4.74
C ARG A 330 16.08 31.68 -3.56
N ASN A 331 15.50 30.67 -2.93
CA ASN A 331 14.67 30.86 -1.74
C ASN A 331 15.50 31.28 -0.51
N ARG A 332 16.73 30.80 -0.38
CA ARG A 332 17.65 31.19 0.70
C ARG A 332 18.11 32.63 0.59
N THR A 333 18.37 33.14 -0.63
CA THR A 333 18.74 34.54 -0.91
C THR A 333 17.55 35.47 -0.70
N ALA A 334 16.32 35.05 -1.00
CA ALA A 334 15.13 35.82 -0.75
C ALA A 334 14.83 36.00 0.76
N PHE A 335 15.10 34.96 1.57
CA PHE A 335 14.93 35.04 3.03
C PHE A 335 16.01 35.88 3.70
N GLY A 336 17.26 35.87 3.22
CA GLY A 336 18.36 36.68 3.77
C GLY A 336 18.20 38.19 3.51
N GLN A 337 17.44 38.58 2.49
CA GLN A 337 17.12 39.98 2.20
C GLN A 337 16.00 40.58 3.06
N LEU A 338 15.20 39.72 3.73
CA LEU A 338 14.13 40.15 4.64
C LEU A 338 14.65 40.42 6.08
N GLU A 339 15.77 39.81 6.49
CA GLU A 339 16.35 40.03 7.82
C GLU A 339 17.27 41.25 7.88
N GLY A 340 17.67 41.83 6.75
CA GLY A 340 18.54 43.03 6.67
C GLY A 340 17.78 44.38 6.65
N ARG A 341 16.47 44.39 6.89
CA ARG A 341 15.61 45.60 6.91
C ARG A 341 14.85 45.76 8.24
N GLN A 342 15.52 45.52 9.37
CA GLN A 342 15.08 46.03 10.67
C GLN A 342 16.15 46.89 11.29
#